data_b51e45c18e671755c93968052797ae69
#
_entry.id   b51e45c18e671755c93968052797ae69
#
_cell.length_a   1.000
_cell.length_b   1.000
_cell.length_c   1.000
_cell.angle_alpha   90.00
_cell.angle_beta   90.00
_cell.angle_gamma   90.00
#
_symmetry.space_group_name_H-M   'P 1'
#
loop_
_entity.id
_entity.type
_entity.pdbx_description
1 polymer ?
#
loop_
_entity_poly.entity_id
_entity_poly.type
_entity_poly.pdbx_seq_one_letter_code
_entity_poly.pdbx_strand_id
1 'polypeptide(L)'
;MNTEGLTELAATEAQPMVEPAPQTPPVQDTHAPAAAETPAAAHPVIAIPSLDDSSLYIHRELSQLQFNIRVLEQALDESYPLLERLKFLLIFSSNLDEFFEIRVAGLKKQITFAREQAGADGLQPHQALARISELVHGHVDRQYAILNDILLPELEKHQVRFIRRRHWNTKIKAWVRKFFRDEIAPIITPIGLDPTHPFPLLVNKSLNFIVELEGIDAFGRDSGLAIIPAPRLLPRVIKVPEDVGGTGDNYVFLSSMIHAHADDLFQGMKVKGCYQFRLTRNADLSVDTEDVEDLARALRGELFSRRYGDAVRLEVADTCPKHLSDYLLKQFNLHETELYTVNGPVNLTRLFSITGLDSHPELQYTPFTPAIPKLLQNSENIFSVVSKQDILLLHPFES
;
A
#
# COMPACT_ATOMS: atom_id res chain seq x y z
N MET A 1 32.67 -63.23 -24.57
CA MET A 1 33.19 -63.55 -25.92
C MET A 1 33.22 -62.23 -26.68
N ASN A 2 34.49 -61.84 -26.95
CA ASN A 2 35.02 -60.87 -27.94
C ASN A 2 34.44 -59.45 -27.85
N THR A 3 35.22 -58.48 -27.38
CA THR A 3 36.52 -57.84 -27.75
C THR A 3 36.51 -57.12 -29.10
N GLU A 4 37.03 -55.87 -29.02
CA GLU A 4 37.67 -55.05 -30.04
C GLU A 4 36.73 -54.12 -30.84
N GLY A 5 36.94 -52.81 -30.99
CA GLY A 5 38.18 -52.13 -31.22
C GLY A 5 38.07 -50.60 -31.01
N LEU A 6 39.12 -50.10 -30.43
CA LEU A 6 39.56 -48.71 -30.33
C LEU A 6 39.88 -48.14 -31.71
N THR A 7 39.49 -46.90 -31.98
CA THR A 7 40.20 -46.05 -32.94
C THR A 7 40.28 -44.63 -32.38
N GLU A 8 41.44 -44.26 -31.97
CA GLU A 8 41.98 -42.97 -31.60
C GLU A 8 42.00 -42.06 -32.84
N LEU A 9 41.48 -40.85 -32.71
CA LEU A 9 41.74 -39.78 -33.68
C LEU A 9 42.26 -38.58 -32.92
N ALA A 10 43.56 -38.35 -33.09
CA ALA A 10 44.37 -37.27 -32.60
C ALA A 10 43.86 -35.92 -33.11
N ALA A 11 43.62 -34.99 -32.20
CA ALA A 11 43.41 -33.57 -32.50
C ALA A 11 44.80 -32.89 -32.66
N THR A 12 45.08 -32.40 -33.84
CA THR A 12 46.24 -31.58 -34.14
C THR A 12 45.96 -30.14 -33.73
N GLU A 13 46.71 -29.65 -32.74
CA GLU A 13 46.75 -28.23 -32.36
C GLU A 13 47.45 -27.42 -33.45
N ALA A 14 46.74 -26.46 -34.04
CA ALA A 14 47.33 -25.43 -34.91
C ALA A 14 47.79 -24.24 -34.08
N GLN A 15 49.09 -24.02 -33.99
CA GLN A 15 49.69 -22.80 -33.43
C GLN A 15 49.52 -21.63 -34.41
N PRO A 16 49.21 -20.41 -33.94
CA PRO A 16 49.18 -19.23 -34.79
C PRO A 16 50.61 -18.76 -35.11
N MET A 17 50.89 -18.57 -36.39
CA MET A 17 52.11 -17.97 -36.90
C MET A 17 52.22 -16.50 -36.46
N VAL A 18 53.33 -16.14 -35.84
CA VAL A 18 53.73 -14.78 -35.54
C VAL A 18 54.45 -14.17 -36.77
N GLU A 19 53.85 -13.14 -37.34
CA GLU A 19 54.49 -12.32 -38.36
C GLU A 19 55.60 -11.45 -37.74
N PRO A 20 56.81 -11.30 -38.40
CA PRO A 20 57.87 -10.45 -37.87
C PRO A 20 57.53 -8.97 -38.13
N ALA A 21 57.78 -8.14 -37.12
CA ALA A 21 57.63 -6.69 -37.16
C ALA A 21 58.63 -6.03 -38.17
N PRO A 22 58.26 -4.96 -38.87
CA PRO A 22 59.13 -4.24 -39.82
C PRO A 22 60.22 -3.47 -39.07
N GLN A 23 61.45 -3.56 -39.57
CA GLN A 23 62.62 -2.85 -39.07
C GLN A 23 62.57 -1.38 -39.47
N THR A 24 62.73 -0.49 -38.50
CA THR A 24 62.86 0.95 -38.68
C THR A 24 64.32 1.33 -39.06
N PRO A 25 64.50 2.27 -40.02
CA PRO A 25 65.83 2.74 -40.37
C PRO A 25 66.39 3.75 -39.33
N PRO A 26 67.74 3.96 -39.24
CA PRO A 26 68.35 4.78 -38.21
C PRO A 26 68.04 6.28 -38.41
N VAL A 27 67.67 6.94 -37.34
CA VAL A 27 67.44 8.38 -37.29
C VAL A 27 68.74 9.10 -37.07
N GLN A 28 69.04 10.06 -37.94
CA GLN A 28 70.18 10.99 -37.80
C GLN A 28 69.82 12.06 -36.74
N ASP A 29 70.77 12.22 -35.79
CA ASP A 29 70.73 13.32 -34.82
C ASP A 29 70.87 14.68 -35.50
N THR A 30 69.88 15.51 -35.46
CA THR A 30 70.01 16.96 -35.67
C THR A 30 69.53 17.67 -34.40
N HIS A 31 70.52 18.21 -33.68
CA HIS A 31 70.25 19.13 -32.56
C HIS A 31 69.50 20.38 -33.05
N ALA A 32 68.30 20.57 -32.54
CA ALA A 32 67.54 21.85 -32.51
C ALA A 32 67.28 22.28 -31.06
N PRO A 33 67.33 23.58 -30.74
CA PRO A 33 67.33 24.06 -29.36
C PRO A 33 65.98 23.82 -28.67
N ALA A 34 66.06 23.48 -27.42
CA ALA A 34 64.95 23.18 -26.53
C ALA A 34 63.90 24.32 -26.51
N ALA A 35 62.69 24.04 -27.00
CA ALA A 35 61.52 24.86 -26.77
C ALA A 35 61.08 24.61 -25.31
N ALA A 36 60.84 25.69 -24.56
CA ALA A 36 60.36 25.65 -23.20
C ALA A 36 59.05 24.85 -23.11
N GLU A 37 59.03 23.77 -22.35
CA GLU A 37 57.81 23.03 -22.03
C GLU A 37 56.86 23.92 -21.27
N THR A 38 55.72 24.26 -21.90
CA THR A 38 54.58 24.82 -21.22
C THR A 38 54.05 23.77 -20.25
N PRO A 39 53.89 24.07 -18.94
CA PRO A 39 53.36 23.08 -18.01
C PRO A 39 51.98 22.64 -18.48
N ALA A 40 51.80 21.35 -18.74
CA ALA A 40 50.55 20.74 -19.06
C ALA A 40 49.54 21.15 -17.94
N ALA A 41 48.41 21.74 -18.33
CA ALA A 41 47.35 22.08 -17.42
C ALA A 41 46.96 20.82 -16.64
N ALA A 42 47.19 20.85 -15.34
CA ALA A 42 46.78 19.76 -14.45
C ALA A 42 45.27 19.55 -14.59
N HIS A 43 44.87 18.41 -15.13
CA HIS A 43 43.47 18.04 -15.10
C HIS A 43 43.02 18.09 -13.66
N PRO A 44 41.84 18.73 -13.33
CA PRO A 44 41.37 18.76 -11.99
C PRO A 44 41.17 17.31 -11.50
N VAL A 45 41.94 16.91 -10.50
CA VAL A 45 41.74 15.64 -9.81
C VAL A 45 40.41 15.77 -9.14
N ILE A 46 39.37 15.13 -9.72
CA ILE A 46 38.08 15.02 -9.07
C ILE A 46 38.34 14.17 -7.83
N ALA A 47 38.33 14.80 -6.67
CA ALA A 47 38.43 14.10 -5.41
C ALA A 47 37.22 13.15 -5.31
N ILE A 48 37.50 11.85 -5.28
CA ILE A 48 36.44 10.85 -5.02
C ILE A 48 36.02 11.06 -3.58
N PRO A 49 34.73 11.40 -3.32
CA PRO A 49 34.23 11.62 -1.95
C PRO A 49 34.39 10.31 -1.15
N SER A 50 34.63 10.46 0.17
CA SER A 50 34.66 9.30 1.07
C SER A 50 33.28 8.63 1.09
N LEU A 51 33.24 7.31 1.10
CA LEU A 51 31.98 6.55 1.28
C LEU A 51 31.31 6.79 2.63
N ASP A 52 32.03 7.42 3.59
CA ASP A 52 31.48 7.84 4.88
C ASP A 52 30.73 9.20 4.79
N ASP A 53 30.76 9.86 3.62
CA ASP A 53 30.05 11.12 3.42
C ASP A 53 28.54 10.86 3.30
N SER A 54 27.79 11.28 4.32
CA SER A 54 26.34 11.10 4.41
C SER A 54 25.57 11.75 3.25
N SER A 55 26.15 12.74 2.57
CA SER A 55 25.54 13.40 1.41
C SER A 55 25.40 12.48 0.17
N LEU A 56 26.15 11.38 0.15
CA LEU A 56 26.08 10.37 -0.91
C LEU A 56 24.90 9.40 -0.78
N TYR A 57 24.20 9.43 0.35
CA TYR A 57 23.15 8.48 0.65
C TYR A 57 21.78 9.14 0.67
N ILE A 58 20.80 8.46 0.10
CA ILE A 58 19.39 8.84 0.14
C ILE A 58 18.73 8.02 1.24
N HIS A 59 17.97 8.68 2.11
CA HIS A 59 17.21 7.99 3.16
C HIS A 59 16.26 6.97 2.55
N ARG A 60 16.35 5.72 2.98
CA ARG A 60 15.66 4.58 2.40
C ARG A 60 14.13 4.74 2.40
N GLU A 61 13.57 5.14 3.54
CA GLU A 61 12.12 5.28 3.72
C GLU A 61 11.59 6.46 2.92
N LEU A 62 12.32 7.58 2.85
CA LEU A 62 11.94 8.73 2.00
C LEU A 62 12.02 8.38 0.51
N SER A 63 13.02 7.60 0.10
CA SER A 63 13.14 7.08 -1.27
C SER A 63 11.96 6.17 -1.64
N GLN A 64 11.53 5.30 -0.72
CA GLN A 64 10.36 4.45 -0.93
C GLN A 64 9.08 5.27 -1.06
N LEU A 65 8.91 6.34 -0.30
CA LEU A 65 7.79 7.27 -0.47
C LEU A 65 7.83 7.96 -1.84
N GLN A 66 9.00 8.41 -2.31
CA GLN A 66 9.14 8.99 -3.64
C GLN A 66 8.76 8.00 -4.75
N PHE A 67 9.10 6.72 -4.59
CA PHE A 67 8.60 5.69 -5.50
C PHE A 67 7.07 5.60 -5.47
N ASN A 68 6.46 5.57 -4.28
CA ASN A 68 5.01 5.47 -4.16
C ASN A 68 4.28 6.71 -4.73
N ILE A 69 4.90 7.89 -4.65
CA ILE A 69 4.38 9.11 -5.30
C ILE A 69 4.30 8.93 -6.81
N ARG A 70 5.33 8.32 -7.45
CA ARG A 70 5.28 8.03 -8.90
C ARG A 70 4.16 7.05 -9.25
N VAL A 71 3.80 6.14 -8.34
CA VAL A 71 2.62 5.28 -8.50
C VAL A 71 1.34 6.11 -8.48
N LEU A 72 1.21 7.08 -7.57
CA LEU A 72 0.05 7.98 -7.55
C LEU A 72 -0.05 8.85 -8.80
N GLU A 73 1.09 9.27 -9.37
CA GLU A 73 1.11 10.08 -10.59
C GLU A 73 0.54 9.35 -11.81
N GLN A 74 0.62 8.02 -11.85
CA GLN A 74 -0.02 7.24 -12.90
C GLN A 74 -1.56 7.39 -12.90
N ALA A 75 -2.15 7.73 -11.76
CA ALA A 75 -3.58 8.03 -11.70
C ALA A 75 -3.98 9.31 -12.47
N LEU A 76 -3.03 10.19 -12.75
CA LEU A 76 -3.22 11.42 -13.51
C LEU A 76 -2.94 11.27 -15.01
N ASP A 77 -2.24 10.22 -15.41
CA ASP A 77 -1.87 10.01 -16.81
C ASP A 77 -3.07 9.52 -17.63
N GLU A 78 -3.59 10.39 -18.49
CA GLU A 78 -4.76 10.12 -19.31
C GLU A 78 -4.51 9.10 -20.44
N SER A 79 -3.25 8.70 -20.67
CA SER A 79 -2.94 7.62 -21.60
C SER A 79 -3.36 6.24 -21.08
N TYR A 80 -3.61 6.12 -19.79
CA TYR A 80 -4.12 4.89 -19.17
C TYR A 80 -5.66 4.86 -19.15
N PRO A 81 -6.27 3.66 -19.30
CA PRO A 81 -7.69 3.48 -19.12
C PRO A 81 -8.16 3.90 -17.72
N LEU A 82 -9.36 4.46 -17.62
CA LEU A 82 -9.81 5.14 -16.40
C LEU A 82 -9.86 4.24 -15.15
N LEU A 83 -10.28 2.97 -15.28
CA LEU A 83 -10.27 2.03 -14.14
C LEU A 83 -8.85 1.62 -13.76
N GLU A 84 -7.90 1.64 -14.68
CA GLU A 84 -6.49 1.43 -14.35
C GLU A 84 -5.90 2.64 -13.60
N ARG A 85 -6.27 3.86 -13.98
CA ARG A 85 -5.91 5.07 -13.22
C ARG A 85 -6.43 4.99 -11.79
N LEU A 86 -7.67 4.52 -11.61
CA LEU A 86 -8.21 4.25 -10.27
C LEU A 86 -7.38 3.17 -9.54
N LYS A 87 -6.99 2.09 -10.22
CA LYS A 87 -6.12 1.05 -9.62
C LYS A 87 -4.81 1.63 -9.09
N PHE A 88 -4.13 2.50 -9.85
CA PHE A 88 -2.89 3.14 -9.40
C PHE A 88 -3.09 3.97 -8.13
N LEU A 89 -4.19 4.72 -8.03
CA LEU A 89 -4.55 5.45 -6.82
C LEU A 89 -4.76 4.50 -5.62
N LEU A 90 -5.36 3.33 -5.84
CA LEU A 90 -5.59 2.32 -4.79
C LEU A 90 -4.29 1.57 -4.42
N ILE A 91 -3.41 1.32 -5.39
CA ILE A 91 -2.08 0.75 -5.15
C ILE A 91 -1.26 1.70 -4.27
N PHE A 92 -1.32 3.01 -4.53
CA PHE A 92 -0.69 4.00 -3.64
C PHE A 92 -1.17 3.85 -2.19
N SER A 93 -2.48 3.70 -1.95
CA SER A 93 -3.04 3.44 -0.61
C SER A 93 -2.52 2.14 -0.01
N SER A 94 -2.46 1.07 -0.80
CA SER A 94 -2.00 -0.25 -0.32
C SER A 94 -0.53 -0.21 0.06
N ASN A 95 0.31 0.42 -0.78
CA ASN A 95 1.73 0.60 -0.51
C ASN A 95 1.97 1.46 0.73
N LEU A 96 1.14 2.49 0.92
CA LEU A 96 1.21 3.36 2.09
C LEU A 96 0.82 2.61 3.36
N ASP A 97 -0.20 1.74 3.31
CA ASP A 97 -0.59 0.89 4.43
C ASP A 97 0.59 0.00 4.87
N GLU A 98 1.23 -0.71 3.93
CA GLU A 98 2.39 -1.56 4.21
C GLU A 98 3.58 -0.76 4.74
N PHE A 99 3.82 0.42 4.18
CA PHE A 99 4.86 1.32 4.64
C PHE A 99 4.70 1.71 6.12
N PHE A 100 3.47 2.03 6.54
CA PHE A 100 3.18 2.32 7.94
C PHE A 100 3.28 1.09 8.83
N GLU A 101 2.74 -0.03 8.38
CA GLU A 101 2.74 -1.29 9.15
C GLU A 101 4.14 -1.82 9.45
N ILE A 102 5.11 -1.57 8.56
CA ILE A 102 6.46 -2.14 8.63
C ILE A 102 7.51 -1.05 8.89
N ARG A 103 7.61 -0.05 8.02
CA ARG A 103 8.73 0.93 8.06
C ARG A 103 8.55 1.96 9.16
N VAL A 104 7.40 2.62 9.21
CA VAL A 104 7.09 3.60 10.26
C VAL A 104 7.06 2.91 11.63
N ALA A 105 6.45 1.72 11.70
CA ALA A 105 6.46 0.91 12.92
C ALA A 105 7.88 0.57 13.38
N GLY A 106 8.78 0.20 12.46
CA GLY A 106 10.19 -0.08 12.76
C GLY A 106 10.93 1.14 13.30
N LEU A 107 10.75 2.32 12.68
CA LEU A 107 11.33 3.57 13.18
C LEU A 107 10.82 3.94 14.58
N LYS A 108 9.52 3.78 14.84
CA LYS A 108 8.92 4.00 16.18
C LYS A 108 9.53 3.06 17.23
N LYS A 109 9.73 1.77 16.88
CA LYS A 109 10.40 0.82 17.78
C LYS A 109 11.83 1.25 18.10
N GLN A 110 12.61 1.72 17.12
CA GLN A 110 13.99 2.20 17.36
C GLN A 110 14.01 3.34 18.39
N ILE A 111 13.09 4.28 18.30
CA ILE A 111 12.97 5.38 19.27
C ILE A 111 12.57 4.83 20.65
N THR A 112 11.55 3.97 20.73
CA THR A 112 11.04 3.42 21.98
C THR A 112 12.10 2.64 22.76
N PHE A 113 12.97 1.89 22.06
CA PHE A 113 14.02 1.09 22.67
C PHE A 113 15.36 1.83 22.80
N ALA A 114 15.37 3.15 22.60
CA ALA A 114 16.58 3.98 22.65
C ALA A 114 17.73 3.45 21.78
N ARG A 115 17.42 2.79 20.69
CA ARG A 115 18.36 2.29 19.67
C ARG A 115 18.46 3.27 18.51
N GLU A 116 18.42 4.57 18.82
CA GLU A 116 18.50 5.61 17.80
C GLU A 116 19.91 5.67 17.23
N GLN A 117 20.12 5.04 16.09
CA GLN A 117 21.32 5.16 15.27
C GLN A 117 20.96 5.91 13.98
N ALA A 118 21.76 6.93 13.66
CA ALA A 118 21.64 7.61 12.38
C ALA A 118 21.85 6.61 11.23
N GLY A 119 21.07 6.73 10.18
CA GLY A 119 21.31 6.01 8.92
C GLY A 119 22.61 6.46 8.26
N ALA A 120 23.01 5.81 7.16
CA ALA A 120 24.17 6.22 6.36
C ALA A 120 24.03 7.66 5.83
N ASP A 121 22.81 8.15 5.66
CA ASP A 121 22.42 9.52 5.28
C ASP A 121 22.48 10.52 6.44
N GLY A 122 22.85 10.09 7.64
CA GLY A 122 22.98 10.92 8.84
C GLY A 122 21.64 11.28 9.53
N LEU A 123 20.47 10.87 9.01
CA LEU A 123 19.19 11.16 9.64
C LEU A 123 18.93 10.25 10.85
N GLN A 124 18.52 10.87 11.96
CA GLN A 124 18.04 10.16 13.13
C GLN A 124 16.58 9.68 12.92
N PRO A 125 16.16 8.57 13.54
CA PRO A 125 14.81 8.02 13.38
C PRO A 125 13.68 9.03 13.64
N HIS A 126 13.78 9.88 14.66
CA HIS A 126 12.78 10.91 14.94
C HIS A 126 12.71 12.00 13.85
N GLN A 127 13.85 12.37 13.24
CA GLN A 127 13.90 13.32 12.12
C GLN A 127 13.29 12.71 10.87
N ALA A 128 13.57 11.42 10.62
CA ALA A 128 12.98 10.68 9.52
C ALA A 128 11.45 10.61 9.66
N LEU A 129 10.92 10.29 10.85
CA LEU A 129 9.47 10.28 11.12
C LEU A 129 8.81 11.65 10.88
N ALA A 130 9.45 12.74 11.30
CA ALA A 130 8.93 14.08 11.08
C ALA A 130 8.81 14.40 9.58
N ARG A 131 9.85 14.10 8.78
CA ARG A 131 9.83 14.28 7.32
C ARG A 131 8.83 13.36 6.62
N ILE A 132 8.71 12.10 7.06
CA ILE A 132 7.72 11.14 6.57
C ILE A 132 6.32 11.69 6.81
N SER A 133 6.01 12.15 8.02
CA SER A 133 4.71 12.71 8.36
C SER A 133 4.33 13.89 7.45
N GLU A 134 5.23 14.87 7.29
CA GLU A 134 5.01 16.04 6.43
C GLU A 134 4.71 15.64 4.99
N LEU A 135 5.54 14.77 4.40
CA LEU A 135 5.37 14.29 3.03
C LEU A 135 4.05 13.52 2.85
N VAL A 136 3.74 12.62 3.77
CA VAL A 136 2.57 11.75 3.64
C VAL A 136 1.28 12.53 3.79
N HIS A 137 1.19 13.52 4.69
CA HIS A 137 0.00 14.39 4.79
C HIS A 137 -0.31 15.05 3.45
N GLY A 138 0.68 15.72 2.83
CA GLY A 138 0.48 16.36 1.54
C GLY A 138 0.09 15.39 0.42
N HIS A 139 0.60 14.16 0.44
CA HIS A 139 0.27 13.16 -0.59
C HIS A 139 -1.08 12.49 -0.36
N VAL A 140 -1.52 12.32 0.88
CA VAL A 140 -2.87 11.86 1.19
C VAL A 140 -3.90 12.89 0.75
N ASP A 141 -3.68 14.18 1.04
CA ASP A 141 -4.55 15.25 0.56
C ASP A 141 -4.65 15.25 -0.97
N ARG A 142 -3.50 15.14 -1.66
CA ARG A 142 -3.45 15.04 -3.13
C ARG A 142 -4.17 13.79 -3.65
N GLN A 143 -4.03 12.64 -3.00
CA GLN A 143 -4.73 11.42 -3.37
C GLN A 143 -6.24 11.59 -3.34
N TYR A 144 -6.78 12.18 -2.26
CA TYR A 144 -8.23 12.40 -2.14
C TYR A 144 -8.72 13.50 -3.10
N ALA A 145 -7.91 14.50 -3.41
CA ALA A 145 -8.22 15.48 -4.46
C ALA A 145 -8.32 14.81 -5.84
N ILE A 146 -7.34 13.96 -6.22
CA ILE A 146 -7.38 13.19 -7.47
C ILE A 146 -8.64 12.32 -7.53
N LEU A 147 -8.97 11.62 -6.44
CA LEU A 147 -10.16 10.79 -6.39
C LEU A 147 -11.44 11.60 -6.62
N ASN A 148 -11.62 12.67 -5.82
CA ASN A 148 -12.89 13.40 -5.76
C ASN A 148 -13.09 14.36 -6.94
N ASP A 149 -12.03 15.01 -7.43
CA ASP A 149 -12.11 16.10 -8.39
C ASP A 149 -11.82 15.64 -9.83
N ILE A 150 -11.18 14.47 -9.99
CA ILE A 150 -10.81 13.94 -11.30
C ILE A 150 -11.48 12.59 -11.56
N LEU A 151 -11.13 11.52 -10.79
CA LEU A 151 -11.52 10.16 -11.16
C LEU A 151 -13.02 9.89 -10.99
N LEU A 152 -13.63 10.32 -9.88
CA LEU A 152 -15.07 10.12 -9.67
C LEU A 152 -15.92 10.89 -10.69
N PRO A 153 -15.64 12.16 -11.03
CA PRO A 153 -16.33 12.86 -12.11
C PRO A 153 -16.16 12.22 -13.50
N GLU A 154 -14.95 11.71 -13.82
CA GLU A 154 -14.73 11.00 -15.08
C GLU A 154 -15.51 9.68 -15.13
N LEU A 155 -15.49 8.89 -14.06
CA LEU A 155 -16.29 7.66 -13.95
C LEU A 155 -17.80 7.93 -14.14
N GLU A 156 -18.30 9.05 -13.61
CA GLU A 156 -19.71 9.44 -13.79
C GLU A 156 -20.08 9.67 -15.25
N LYS A 157 -19.19 10.23 -16.08
CA LYS A 157 -19.39 10.38 -17.54
C LYS A 157 -19.56 9.02 -18.23
N HIS A 158 -18.92 7.98 -17.71
CA HIS A 158 -19.04 6.60 -18.17
C HIS A 158 -20.15 5.82 -17.46
N GLN A 159 -21.11 6.47 -16.83
CA GLN A 159 -22.25 5.84 -16.14
C GLN A 159 -21.85 4.99 -14.90
N VAL A 160 -20.63 5.15 -14.37
CA VAL A 160 -20.18 4.54 -13.10
C VAL A 160 -20.29 5.60 -12.01
N ARG A 161 -21.31 5.51 -11.14
CA ARG A 161 -21.68 6.57 -10.21
C ARG A 161 -21.63 6.13 -8.77
N PHE A 162 -21.04 6.97 -7.93
CA PHE A 162 -21.12 6.84 -6.47
C PHE A 162 -22.14 7.82 -5.92
N ILE A 163 -23.32 7.32 -5.57
CA ILE A 163 -24.44 8.16 -5.14
C ILE A 163 -24.21 8.58 -3.68
N ARG A 164 -23.78 9.83 -3.50
CA ARG A 164 -23.59 10.41 -2.15
C ARG A 164 -24.93 10.56 -1.43
N ARG A 165 -24.95 10.39 -0.10
CA ARG A 165 -26.16 10.44 0.76
C ARG A 165 -27.06 11.65 0.48
N ARG A 166 -26.48 12.83 0.25
CA ARG A 166 -27.24 14.05 -0.07
C ARG A 166 -28.06 13.96 -1.37
N HIS A 167 -27.71 13.04 -2.26
CA HIS A 167 -28.37 12.83 -3.55
C HIS A 167 -29.30 11.61 -3.56
N TRP A 168 -29.52 10.97 -2.41
CA TRP A 168 -30.47 9.86 -2.33
C TRP A 168 -31.91 10.35 -2.50
N ASN A 169 -32.55 9.92 -3.56
CA ASN A 169 -33.98 10.11 -3.77
C ASN A 169 -34.80 9.15 -2.88
N THR A 170 -36.14 9.26 -2.94
CA THR A 170 -37.04 8.45 -2.10
C THR A 170 -36.87 6.95 -2.32
N LYS A 171 -36.65 6.49 -3.57
CA LYS A 171 -36.46 5.06 -3.90
C LYS A 171 -35.16 4.53 -3.29
N ILE A 172 -34.06 5.28 -3.47
CA ILE A 172 -32.75 4.92 -2.91
C ILE A 172 -32.81 4.89 -1.38
N LYS A 173 -33.41 5.88 -0.75
CA LYS A 173 -33.60 5.90 0.72
C LYS A 173 -34.38 4.68 1.23
N ALA A 174 -35.45 4.33 0.55
CA ALA A 174 -36.27 3.16 0.94
C ALA A 174 -35.49 1.84 0.77
N TRP A 175 -34.75 1.72 -0.33
CA TRP A 175 -33.90 0.56 -0.58
C TRP A 175 -32.76 0.45 0.42
N VAL A 176 -32.02 1.55 0.68
CA VAL A 176 -30.94 1.60 1.67
C VAL A 176 -31.46 1.22 3.05
N ARG A 177 -32.62 1.74 3.47
CA ARG A 177 -33.22 1.40 4.76
C ARG A 177 -33.58 -0.09 4.86
N LYS A 178 -34.13 -0.65 3.78
CA LYS A 178 -34.43 -2.09 3.73
C LYS A 178 -33.14 -2.90 3.81
N PHE A 179 -32.14 -2.58 2.99
CA PHE A 179 -30.84 -3.25 2.97
C PHE A 179 -30.12 -3.16 4.32
N PHE A 180 -30.14 -1.98 4.95
CA PHE A 180 -29.56 -1.79 6.27
C PHE A 180 -30.20 -2.70 7.30
N ARG A 181 -31.54 -2.73 7.36
CA ARG A 181 -32.27 -3.52 8.34
C ARG A 181 -32.09 -5.03 8.13
N ASP A 182 -32.10 -5.48 6.88
CA ASP A 182 -32.14 -6.89 6.55
C ASP A 182 -30.73 -7.52 6.50
N GLU A 183 -29.71 -6.76 6.06
CA GLU A 183 -28.36 -7.28 5.80
C GLU A 183 -27.26 -6.72 6.73
N ILE A 184 -27.40 -5.46 7.18
CA ILE A 184 -26.35 -4.79 7.94
C ILE A 184 -26.60 -4.86 9.44
N ALA A 185 -27.77 -4.42 9.90
CA ALA A 185 -28.10 -4.32 11.31
C ALA A 185 -27.97 -5.65 12.08
N PRO A 186 -28.33 -6.83 11.51
CA PRO A 186 -28.23 -8.10 12.24
C PRO A 186 -26.78 -8.52 12.57
N ILE A 187 -25.78 -7.99 11.86
CA ILE A 187 -24.38 -8.38 12.02
C ILE A 187 -23.49 -7.26 12.61
N ILE A 188 -24.09 -6.10 12.89
CA ILE A 188 -23.39 -5.00 13.58
C ILE A 188 -23.68 -5.12 15.08
N THR A 189 -22.62 -5.04 15.87
CA THR A 189 -22.70 -4.96 17.33
C THR A 189 -22.04 -3.67 17.79
N PRO A 190 -22.80 -2.63 18.11
CA PRO A 190 -22.27 -1.41 18.70
C PRO A 190 -21.65 -1.69 20.08
N ILE A 191 -20.58 -1.01 20.41
CA ILE A 191 -19.88 -1.14 21.70
C ILE A 191 -19.93 0.22 22.39
N GLY A 192 -20.68 0.32 23.49
CA GLY A 192 -20.66 1.51 24.33
C GLY A 192 -19.31 1.68 25.01
N LEU A 193 -18.79 2.89 25.03
CA LEU A 193 -17.53 3.22 25.69
C LEU A 193 -17.79 3.65 27.11
N ASP A 194 -17.25 2.90 28.07
CA ASP A 194 -17.34 3.17 29.49
C ASP A 194 -15.94 3.52 30.01
N PRO A 195 -15.72 4.66 30.68
CA PRO A 195 -14.42 5.04 31.22
C PRO A 195 -13.83 4.03 32.22
N THR A 196 -14.65 3.15 32.78
CA THR A 196 -14.22 2.11 33.74
C THR A 196 -13.71 0.84 33.06
N HIS A 197 -13.92 0.72 31.74
CA HIS A 197 -13.46 -0.41 30.94
C HIS A 197 -12.38 0.00 29.94
N PRO A 198 -11.45 -0.91 29.60
CA PRO A 198 -10.45 -0.62 28.56
C PRO A 198 -11.14 -0.41 27.21
N PHE A 199 -10.53 0.45 26.39
CA PHE A 199 -11.01 0.70 25.03
C PHE A 199 -11.06 -0.61 24.22
N PRO A 200 -12.11 -0.84 23.41
CA PRO A 200 -12.27 -2.08 22.66
C PRO A 200 -11.11 -2.33 21.69
N LEU A 201 -10.70 -3.59 21.59
CA LEU A 201 -9.62 -4.00 20.73
C LEU A 201 -10.07 -4.02 19.25
N LEU A 202 -9.71 -3.00 18.49
CA LEU A 202 -10.08 -2.87 17.09
C LEU A 202 -9.07 -3.56 16.17
N VAL A 203 -9.59 -4.24 15.17
CA VAL A 203 -8.79 -5.00 14.19
C VAL A 203 -8.05 -4.04 13.25
N ASN A 204 -6.78 -4.34 12.95
CA ASN A 204 -5.95 -3.57 12.03
C ASN A 204 -6.67 -3.30 10.68
N LYS A 205 -6.63 -2.05 10.21
CA LYS A 205 -7.22 -1.57 8.94
C LYS A 205 -8.74 -1.83 8.80
N SER A 206 -9.45 -2.09 9.90
CA SER A 206 -10.92 -2.19 9.86
C SER A 206 -11.56 -0.81 9.79
N LEU A 207 -12.71 -0.73 9.10
CA LEU A 207 -13.57 0.44 9.15
C LEU A 207 -14.36 0.41 10.46
N ASN A 208 -14.29 1.50 11.19
CA ASN A 208 -15.03 1.71 12.43
C ASN A 208 -15.70 3.08 12.41
N PHE A 209 -16.70 3.27 13.27
CA PHE A 209 -17.29 4.57 13.51
C PHE A 209 -17.21 4.89 14.98
N ILE A 210 -16.83 6.14 15.29
CA ILE A 210 -17.06 6.71 16.61
C ILE A 210 -18.39 7.46 16.58
N VAL A 211 -19.22 7.17 17.56
CA VAL A 211 -20.58 7.71 17.66
C VAL A 211 -20.69 8.50 18.94
N GLU A 212 -21.18 9.74 18.82
CA GLU A 212 -21.51 10.58 19.95
C GLU A 212 -22.99 10.46 20.25
N LEU A 213 -23.31 10.13 21.50
CA LEU A 213 -24.66 9.80 21.96
C LEU A 213 -25.14 10.78 23.06
N GLU A 214 -26.41 11.02 23.10
CA GLU A 214 -27.08 11.79 24.15
C GLU A 214 -28.24 10.96 24.73
N GLY A 215 -28.32 10.87 26.06
CA GLY A 215 -29.34 10.15 26.74
C GLY A 215 -28.82 9.00 27.58
N ILE A 216 -29.75 8.22 28.13
CA ILE A 216 -29.42 7.09 29.00
C ILE A 216 -29.69 5.79 28.26
N ASP A 217 -28.73 4.86 28.30
CA ASP A 217 -28.88 3.55 27.66
C ASP A 217 -29.96 2.69 28.39
N ALA A 218 -30.29 1.54 27.80
CA ALA A 218 -31.25 0.60 28.36
C ALA A 218 -30.88 0.04 29.76
N PHE A 219 -29.64 0.26 30.19
CA PHE A 219 -29.10 -0.16 31.49
C PHE A 219 -29.00 1.01 32.48
N GLY A 220 -29.50 2.19 32.12
CA GLY A 220 -29.47 3.37 32.97
C GLY A 220 -28.11 4.12 33.00
N ARG A 221 -27.23 3.89 32.05
CA ARG A 221 -25.91 4.53 31.97
C ARG A 221 -25.94 5.69 30.97
N ASP A 222 -25.33 6.79 31.34
CA ASP A 222 -25.01 7.88 30.42
C ASP A 222 -23.71 7.54 29.70
N SER A 223 -23.83 6.87 28.57
CA SER A 223 -22.66 6.56 27.74
C SER A 223 -22.60 7.54 26.56
N GLY A 224 -21.80 8.61 26.71
CA GLY A 224 -21.69 9.65 25.68
C GLY A 224 -21.02 9.20 24.38
N LEU A 225 -20.32 8.07 24.35
CA LEU A 225 -19.60 7.57 23.18
C LEU A 225 -19.81 6.07 22.97
N ALA A 226 -19.84 5.68 21.68
CA ALA A 226 -19.83 4.27 21.26
C ALA A 226 -18.99 4.06 20.03
N ILE A 227 -18.57 2.80 19.80
CA ILE A 227 -17.90 2.36 18.57
C ILE A 227 -18.82 1.43 17.81
N ILE A 228 -18.92 1.64 16.49
CA ILE A 228 -19.53 0.69 15.57
C ILE A 228 -18.43 0.08 14.70
N PRO A 229 -17.97 -1.15 14.95
CA PRO A 229 -17.07 -1.85 14.05
C PRO A 229 -17.86 -2.33 12.82
N ALA A 230 -17.48 -1.89 11.62
CA ALA A 230 -18.13 -2.33 10.40
C ALA A 230 -17.70 -3.78 10.03
N PRO A 231 -18.66 -4.68 9.77
CA PRO A 231 -18.37 -6.08 9.45
C PRO A 231 -17.46 -6.21 8.24
N ARG A 232 -16.44 -7.07 8.34
CA ARG A 232 -15.51 -7.33 7.22
C ARG A 232 -16.15 -8.16 6.11
N LEU A 233 -17.16 -8.91 6.42
CA LEU A 233 -17.90 -9.78 5.51
C LEU A 233 -18.65 -9.00 4.43
N LEU A 234 -19.14 -7.79 4.78
CA LEU A 234 -19.89 -6.96 3.84
C LEU A 234 -18.97 -6.22 2.87
N PRO A 235 -19.35 -6.13 1.58
CA PRO A 235 -18.67 -5.28 0.62
C PRO A 235 -18.74 -3.81 1.06
N ARG A 236 -17.69 -3.05 0.78
CA ARG A 236 -17.63 -1.61 1.13
C ARG A 236 -18.35 -0.74 0.11
N VAL A 237 -18.50 -1.25 -1.11
CA VAL A 237 -19.21 -0.62 -2.21
C VAL A 237 -20.34 -1.56 -2.60
N ILE A 238 -21.58 -1.06 -2.57
CA ILE A 238 -22.78 -1.86 -2.80
C ILE A 238 -23.45 -1.33 -4.07
N LYS A 239 -23.64 -2.21 -5.06
CA LYS A 239 -24.34 -1.88 -6.29
C LYS A 239 -25.82 -1.68 -6.01
N VAL A 240 -26.34 -0.54 -6.46
CA VAL A 240 -27.78 -0.23 -6.37
C VAL A 240 -28.49 -0.94 -7.51
N PRO A 241 -29.57 -1.68 -7.27
CA PRO A 241 -30.37 -2.28 -8.33
C PRO A 241 -30.87 -1.25 -9.36
N GLU A 242 -30.94 -1.62 -10.61
CA GLU A 242 -31.28 -0.71 -11.72
C GLU A 242 -32.68 -0.10 -11.60
N ASP A 243 -33.66 -0.85 -11.08
CA ASP A 243 -35.02 -0.38 -10.82
C ASP A 243 -35.10 0.70 -9.71
N VAL A 244 -34.03 0.80 -8.89
CA VAL A 244 -33.88 1.77 -7.80
C VAL A 244 -32.97 2.93 -8.19
N GLY A 245 -31.79 2.61 -8.72
CA GLY A 245 -30.73 3.57 -9.02
C GLY A 245 -30.82 4.19 -10.40
N GLY A 246 -31.60 3.60 -11.33
CA GLY A 246 -31.60 3.95 -12.74
C GLY A 246 -30.49 3.24 -13.52
N THR A 247 -30.39 3.58 -14.80
CA THR A 247 -29.41 2.98 -15.72
C THR A 247 -27.96 3.24 -15.31
N GLY A 248 -27.07 2.32 -15.68
CA GLY A 248 -25.64 2.37 -15.40
C GLY A 248 -25.25 1.71 -14.07
N ASP A 249 -23.95 1.75 -13.80
CA ASP A 249 -23.36 1.17 -12.60
C ASP A 249 -23.41 2.15 -11.43
N ASN A 250 -24.51 2.09 -10.67
CA ASN A 250 -24.75 2.97 -9.54
C ASN A 250 -24.34 2.28 -8.23
N TYR A 251 -23.56 2.95 -7.40
CA TYR A 251 -23.02 2.42 -6.15
C TYR A 251 -23.32 3.33 -4.96
N VAL A 252 -23.45 2.71 -3.78
CA VAL A 252 -23.50 3.39 -2.48
C VAL A 252 -22.44 2.79 -1.58
N PHE A 253 -21.76 3.64 -0.80
CA PHE A 253 -20.82 3.17 0.20
C PHE A 253 -21.54 2.58 1.41
N LEU A 254 -21.05 1.44 1.91
CA LEU A 254 -21.49 0.86 3.17
C LEU A 254 -21.41 1.88 4.32
N SER A 255 -20.35 2.68 4.35
CA SER A 255 -20.17 3.74 5.34
C SER A 255 -21.30 4.77 5.33
N SER A 256 -21.82 5.12 4.15
CA SER A 256 -22.95 6.02 4.00
C SER A 256 -24.26 5.41 4.52
N MET A 257 -24.45 4.10 4.34
CA MET A 257 -25.62 3.37 4.86
C MET A 257 -25.60 3.30 6.38
N ILE A 258 -24.46 2.93 6.97
CA ILE A 258 -24.29 2.86 8.43
C ILE A 258 -24.49 4.25 9.04
N HIS A 259 -23.87 5.27 8.47
CA HIS A 259 -24.03 6.65 8.95
C HIS A 259 -25.49 7.13 8.86
N ALA A 260 -26.24 6.73 7.83
CA ALA A 260 -27.62 7.17 7.64
C ALA A 260 -28.61 6.51 8.63
N HIS A 261 -28.23 5.37 9.18
CA HIS A 261 -29.06 4.54 10.07
C HIS A 261 -28.39 4.24 11.41
N ALA A 262 -27.42 5.08 11.82
CA ALA A 262 -26.76 4.93 13.11
C ALA A 262 -27.76 5.03 14.28
N ASP A 263 -28.76 5.90 14.18
CA ASP A 263 -29.84 6.03 15.19
C ASP A 263 -30.61 4.71 15.44
N ASP A 264 -30.80 3.91 14.39
CA ASP A 264 -31.54 2.64 14.49
C ASP A 264 -30.79 1.59 15.35
N LEU A 265 -29.49 1.81 15.61
CA LEU A 265 -28.65 0.91 16.42
C LEU A 265 -28.64 1.24 17.91
N PHE A 266 -29.13 2.43 18.32
CA PHE A 266 -29.06 2.91 19.69
C PHE A 266 -30.46 3.25 20.22
N GLN A 267 -31.18 2.20 20.60
CA GLN A 267 -32.55 2.37 21.13
C GLN A 267 -32.57 3.17 22.45
N GLY A 268 -33.37 4.20 22.50
CA GLY A 268 -33.52 5.06 23.70
C GLY A 268 -32.47 6.18 23.80
N MET A 269 -31.50 6.24 22.90
CA MET A 269 -30.49 7.29 22.84
C MET A 269 -30.59 8.05 21.52
N LYS A 270 -30.09 9.28 21.51
CA LYS A 270 -30.00 10.12 20.31
C LYS A 270 -28.57 10.19 19.80
N VAL A 271 -28.36 9.88 18.52
CA VAL A 271 -27.05 10.04 17.88
C VAL A 271 -26.83 11.51 17.53
N LYS A 272 -25.82 12.15 18.13
CA LYS A 272 -25.40 13.51 17.82
C LYS A 272 -24.47 13.55 16.62
N GLY A 273 -23.61 12.53 16.49
CA GLY A 273 -22.63 12.42 15.42
C GLY A 273 -22.15 10.98 15.24
N CYS A 274 -21.77 10.65 13.99
CA CYS A 274 -21.27 9.34 13.63
C CYS A 274 -20.16 9.54 12.61
N TYR A 275 -18.91 9.21 12.95
CA TYR A 275 -17.74 9.53 12.15
C TYR A 275 -16.90 8.29 11.90
N GLN A 276 -16.61 8.02 10.63
CA GLN A 276 -15.76 6.88 10.25
C GLN A 276 -14.31 7.13 10.61
N PHE A 277 -13.64 6.06 11.04
CA PHE A 277 -12.21 6.06 11.26
C PHE A 277 -11.58 4.70 10.97
N ARG A 278 -10.28 4.69 10.76
CA ARG A 278 -9.48 3.50 10.55
C ARG A 278 -8.18 3.61 11.31
N LEU A 279 -7.75 2.50 11.91
CA LEU A 279 -6.50 2.39 12.62
C LEU A 279 -5.56 1.46 11.87
N THR A 280 -4.34 1.92 11.58
CA THR A 280 -3.25 1.07 11.09
C THR A 280 -2.35 0.71 12.25
N ARG A 281 -1.99 -0.58 12.35
CA ARG A 281 -1.18 -1.14 13.43
C ARG A 281 0.12 -1.72 12.90
N ASN A 282 1.11 -1.79 13.76
CA ASN A 282 2.34 -2.52 13.49
C ASN A 282 2.01 -3.99 13.12
N ALA A 283 2.53 -4.44 11.99
CA ALA A 283 2.41 -5.82 11.51
C ALA A 283 3.79 -6.48 11.31
N ASP A 284 4.86 -5.85 11.80
CA ASP A 284 6.21 -6.37 11.70
C ASP A 284 6.38 -7.58 12.61
N LEU A 285 6.75 -8.71 12.02
CA LEU A 285 7.04 -9.97 12.70
C LEU A 285 8.50 -9.96 13.17
N SER A 286 8.80 -9.21 14.21
CA SER A 286 10.12 -9.33 14.86
C SER A 286 10.10 -10.50 15.87
N VAL A 287 10.33 -11.71 15.40
CA VAL A 287 10.66 -12.85 16.28
C VAL A 287 12.14 -12.77 16.57
N ASP A 288 12.49 -12.49 17.82
CA ASP A 288 13.86 -12.66 18.28
C ASP A 288 14.12 -14.17 18.35
N THR A 289 14.74 -14.70 17.29
CA THR A 289 14.92 -16.15 17.11
C THR A 289 15.98 -16.74 18.03
N GLU A 290 16.75 -15.90 18.71
CA GLU A 290 17.85 -16.37 19.58
C GLU A 290 17.36 -16.92 20.93
N ASP A 291 16.16 -16.53 21.41
CA ASP A 291 15.64 -16.89 22.73
C ASP A 291 14.35 -17.75 22.71
N VAL A 292 13.95 -18.29 21.56
CA VAL A 292 12.64 -18.96 21.44
C VAL A 292 12.76 -20.47 21.45
N GLU A 293 12.42 -21.09 22.58
CA GLU A 293 12.33 -22.57 22.72
C GLU A 293 11.18 -23.18 21.89
N ASP A 294 10.12 -22.44 21.57
CA ASP A 294 8.97 -22.91 20.78
C ASP A 294 8.57 -21.89 19.71
N LEU A 295 9.14 -22.06 18.51
CA LEU A 295 8.86 -21.21 17.34
C LEU A 295 7.37 -21.18 16.96
N ALA A 296 6.65 -22.30 17.12
CA ALA A 296 5.22 -22.37 16.78
C ALA A 296 4.37 -21.54 17.75
N ARG A 297 4.74 -21.51 19.03
CA ARG A 297 4.08 -20.72 20.06
C ARG A 297 4.38 -19.22 19.89
N ALA A 298 5.65 -18.89 19.59
CA ALA A 298 6.06 -17.54 19.30
C ALA A 298 5.36 -16.98 18.07
N LEU A 299 5.28 -17.74 16.97
CA LEU A 299 4.55 -17.35 15.75
C LEU A 299 3.04 -17.15 16.00
N ARG A 300 2.41 -17.91 16.89
CA ARG A 300 1.00 -17.64 17.27
C ARG A 300 0.85 -16.32 18.01
N GLY A 301 1.77 -16.00 18.92
CA GLY A 301 1.82 -14.69 19.59
C GLY A 301 2.03 -13.55 18.60
N GLU A 302 2.94 -13.71 17.66
CA GLU A 302 3.23 -12.74 16.62
C GLU A 302 2.06 -12.53 15.64
N LEU A 303 1.32 -13.59 15.29
CA LEU A 303 0.09 -13.46 14.49
C LEU A 303 -0.99 -12.65 15.23
N PHE A 304 -1.05 -12.74 16.56
CA PHE A 304 -1.90 -11.89 17.38
C PHE A 304 -1.40 -10.44 17.37
N SER A 305 -0.11 -10.19 17.55
CA SER A 305 0.51 -8.86 17.47
C SER A 305 0.30 -8.21 16.11
N ARG A 306 0.38 -8.95 15.02
CA ARG A 306 0.08 -8.48 13.67
C ARG A 306 -1.36 -7.95 13.54
N ARG A 307 -2.29 -8.55 14.27
CA ARG A 307 -3.71 -8.15 14.26
C ARG A 307 -4.01 -6.99 15.21
N TYR A 308 -3.26 -6.90 16.32
CA TYR A 308 -3.51 -6.02 17.45
C TYR A 308 -2.24 -5.33 17.98
N GLY A 309 -1.19 -5.24 17.17
CA GLY A 309 0.04 -4.54 17.52
C GLY A 309 -0.19 -3.04 17.78
N ASP A 310 0.87 -2.34 18.17
CA ASP A 310 0.82 -0.91 18.46
C ASP A 310 0.26 -0.10 17.29
N ALA A 311 -0.52 0.91 17.60
CA ALA A 311 -1.04 1.82 16.60
C ALA A 311 0.09 2.66 15.99
N VAL A 312 0.02 2.88 14.67
CA VAL A 312 1.02 3.66 13.93
C VAL A 312 0.41 4.79 13.11
N ARG A 313 -0.89 4.70 12.79
CA ARG A 313 -1.62 5.73 12.03
C ARG A 313 -3.10 5.67 12.34
N LEU A 314 -3.70 6.84 12.55
CA LEU A 314 -5.15 7.02 12.67
C LEU A 314 -5.66 7.84 11.48
N GLU A 315 -6.67 7.34 10.77
CA GLU A 315 -7.37 8.05 9.71
C GLU A 315 -8.81 8.30 10.16
N VAL A 316 -9.27 9.53 10.01
CA VAL A 316 -10.65 9.94 10.36
C VAL A 316 -11.29 10.71 9.20
N ALA A 317 -12.62 10.68 9.10
CA ALA A 317 -13.33 11.58 8.19
C ALA A 317 -13.01 13.03 8.52
N ASP A 318 -12.92 13.90 7.51
CA ASP A 318 -12.69 15.35 7.64
C ASP A 318 -13.81 16.07 8.43
N THR A 319 -14.98 15.46 8.49
CA THR A 319 -16.11 15.95 9.28
C THR A 319 -16.05 15.56 10.76
N CYS A 320 -15.07 14.75 11.17
CA CYS A 320 -14.91 14.33 12.56
C CYS A 320 -14.49 15.52 13.43
N PRO A 321 -15.21 15.85 14.51
CA PRO A 321 -14.86 16.94 15.39
C PRO A 321 -13.51 16.67 16.11
N LYS A 322 -12.75 17.74 16.34
CA LYS A 322 -11.42 17.65 16.98
C LYS A 322 -11.46 16.92 18.33
N HIS A 323 -12.46 17.15 19.16
CA HIS A 323 -12.54 16.47 20.47
C HIS A 323 -12.66 14.95 20.37
N LEU A 324 -13.29 14.41 19.29
CA LEU A 324 -13.38 12.97 19.05
C LEU A 324 -12.09 12.40 18.47
N SER A 325 -11.44 13.12 17.54
CA SER A 325 -10.13 12.70 17.03
C SER A 325 -9.06 12.74 18.12
N ASP A 326 -9.04 13.77 18.97
CA ASP A 326 -8.12 13.87 20.13
C ASP A 326 -8.39 12.73 21.15
N TYR A 327 -9.67 12.39 21.36
CA TYR A 327 -10.02 11.24 22.19
C TYR A 327 -9.46 9.94 21.63
N LEU A 328 -9.62 9.69 20.32
CA LEU A 328 -9.08 8.50 19.66
C LEU A 328 -7.54 8.47 19.70
N LEU A 329 -6.87 9.59 19.44
CA LEU A 329 -5.40 9.70 19.55
C LEU A 329 -4.93 9.27 20.92
N LYS A 330 -5.59 9.76 21.98
CA LYS A 330 -5.27 9.39 23.37
C LYS A 330 -5.47 7.90 23.63
N GLN A 331 -6.59 7.31 23.15
CA GLN A 331 -6.89 5.89 23.35
C GLN A 331 -5.87 4.98 22.65
N PHE A 332 -5.30 5.41 21.53
CA PHE A 332 -4.34 4.63 20.74
C PHE A 332 -2.88 5.01 21.00
N ASN A 333 -2.62 5.95 21.93
CA ASN A 333 -1.28 6.47 22.24
C ASN A 333 -0.57 6.99 20.98
N LEU A 334 -1.29 7.79 20.20
CA LEU A 334 -0.80 8.43 18.97
C LEU A 334 -0.66 9.94 19.17
N HIS A 335 0.27 10.54 18.41
CA HIS A 335 0.47 11.99 18.33
C HIS A 335 -0.37 12.59 17.19
N GLU A 336 -0.56 13.92 17.22
CA GLU A 336 -1.29 14.64 16.18
C GLU A 336 -0.67 14.48 14.78
N THR A 337 0.64 14.29 14.69
CA THR A 337 1.37 14.02 13.44
C THR A 337 1.05 12.65 12.81
N GLU A 338 0.37 11.77 13.53
CA GLU A 338 -0.05 10.44 13.11
C GLU A 338 -1.56 10.38 12.78
N LEU A 339 -2.24 11.54 12.88
CA LEU A 339 -3.64 11.71 12.51
C LEU A 339 -3.76 12.20 11.06
N TYR A 340 -4.54 11.50 10.26
CA TYR A 340 -4.85 11.84 8.88
C TYR A 340 -6.35 12.08 8.73
N THR A 341 -6.74 13.32 8.42
CA THR A 341 -8.12 13.68 8.12
C THR A 341 -8.36 13.53 6.62
N VAL A 342 -9.40 12.80 6.23
CA VAL A 342 -9.61 12.44 4.81
C VAL A 342 -11.01 12.80 4.33
N ASN A 343 -11.09 13.42 3.16
CA ASN A 343 -12.36 13.78 2.51
C ASN A 343 -12.86 12.62 1.64
N GLY A 344 -13.34 11.56 2.28
CA GLY A 344 -13.84 10.38 1.59
C GLY A 344 -13.82 9.12 2.46
N PRO A 345 -13.88 7.93 1.83
CA PRO A 345 -13.78 6.67 2.56
C PRO A 345 -12.40 6.50 3.20
N VAL A 346 -12.33 6.16 4.49
CA VAL A 346 -11.05 5.95 5.20
C VAL A 346 -10.29 4.68 4.78
N ASN A 347 -10.83 3.88 3.88
CA ASN A 347 -10.17 2.67 3.36
C ASN A 347 -10.38 2.56 1.85
N LEU A 348 -9.56 3.29 1.09
CA LEU A 348 -9.68 3.35 -0.37
C LEU A 348 -9.40 2.02 -1.06
N THR A 349 -8.56 1.14 -0.49
CA THR A 349 -8.24 -0.17 -1.09
C THR A 349 -9.48 -1.03 -1.32
N ARG A 350 -10.59 -0.75 -0.64
CA ARG A 350 -11.86 -1.46 -0.84
C ARG A 350 -12.55 -1.12 -2.17
N LEU A 351 -12.13 -0.06 -2.84
CA LEU A 351 -12.57 0.28 -4.19
C LEU A 351 -11.98 -0.65 -5.27
N PHE A 352 -10.99 -1.49 -4.96
CA PHE A 352 -10.53 -2.52 -5.91
C PHE A 352 -11.67 -3.40 -6.44
N SER A 353 -12.73 -3.58 -5.66
CA SER A 353 -13.91 -4.37 -6.10
C SER A 353 -14.62 -3.82 -7.34
N ILE A 354 -14.39 -2.56 -7.69
CA ILE A 354 -15.01 -1.92 -8.86
C ILE A 354 -14.01 -1.67 -10.00
N THR A 355 -12.75 -2.07 -9.88
CA THR A 355 -11.76 -1.82 -10.94
C THR A 355 -11.75 -2.89 -12.03
N GLY A 356 -12.52 -3.96 -11.87
CA GLY A 356 -12.68 -5.04 -12.84
C GLY A 356 -14.14 -5.18 -13.26
N LEU A 357 -14.77 -4.11 -13.74
CA LEU A 357 -16.17 -4.12 -14.17
C LEU A 357 -16.30 -4.73 -15.58
N ASP A 358 -16.95 -5.88 -15.69
CA ASP A 358 -17.25 -6.54 -16.98
C ASP A 358 -18.12 -5.66 -17.89
N SER A 359 -18.90 -4.74 -17.32
CA SER A 359 -19.73 -3.79 -18.05
C SER A 359 -18.94 -2.69 -18.76
N HIS A 360 -17.66 -2.51 -18.42
CA HIS A 360 -16.81 -1.41 -18.92
C HIS A 360 -15.41 -1.92 -19.33
N PRO A 361 -15.30 -2.83 -20.33
CA PRO A 361 -14.00 -3.31 -20.80
C PRO A 361 -13.14 -2.21 -21.42
N GLU A 362 -13.76 -1.16 -21.98
CA GLU A 362 -13.09 -0.01 -22.57
C GLU A 362 -12.34 0.87 -21.54
N LEU A 363 -12.69 0.75 -20.26
CA LEU A 363 -12.04 1.48 -19.16
C LEU A 363 -10.90 0.68 -18.51
N GLN A 364 -10.53 -0.46 -19.07
CA GLN A 364 -9.53 -1.39 -18.56
C GLN A 364 -8.50 -1.73 -19.64
N TYR A 365 -7.34 -2.24 -19.24
CA TYR A 365 -6.42 -2.85 -20.19
C TYR A 365 -7.06 -4.08 -20.84
N THR A 366 -6.76 -4.30 -22.11
CA THR A 366 -7.08 -5.58 -22.76
C THR A 366 -6.40 -6.70 -21.96
N PRO A 367 -7.16 -7.76 -21.58
CA PRO A 367 -6.59 -8.88 -20.85
C PRO A 367 -5.42 -9.50 -21.60
N PHE A 368 -4.31 -9.67 -20.92
CA PHE A 368 -3.14 -10.37 -21.43
C PHE A 368 -3.26 -11.86 -21.11
N THR A 369 -3.11 -12.71 -22.13
CA THR A 369 -3.08 -14.16 -21.95
C THR A 369 -1.64 -14.64 -22.09
N PRO A 370 -1.01 -15.14 -21.01
CA PRO A 370 0.34 -15.70 -21.08
C PRO A 370 0.43 -16.87 -22.04
N ALA A 371 1.60 -17.03 -22.69
CA ALA A 371 1.85 -18.20 -23.51
C ALA A 371 2.20 -19.41 -22.62
N ILE A 372 1.60 -20.56 -22.92
CA ILE A 372 2.00 -21.81 -22.24
C ILE A 372 3.31 -22.29 -22.89
N PRO A 373 4.39 -22.51 -22.12
CA PRO A 373 5.64 -23.03 -22.63
C PRO A 373 5.45 -24.34 -23.39
N LYS A 374 6.16 -24.51 -24.52
CA LYS A 374 6.03 -25.71 -25.37
C LYS A 374 6.18 -27.01 -24.60
N LEU A 375 7.03 -27.05 -23.59
CA LEU A 375 7.26 -28.20 -22.74
C LEU A 375 6.02 -28.59 -21.90
N LEU A 376 5.14 -27.64 -21.61
CA LEU A 376 3.93 -27.84 -20.81
C LEU A 376 2.68 -28.05 -21.66
N GLN A 377 2.68 -27.60 -22.94
CA GLN A 377 1.50 -27.62 -23.81
C GLN A 377 0.91 -29.02 -24.04
N ASN A 378 1.77 -30.07 -24.06
CA ASN A 378 1.36 -31.46 -24.31
C ASN A 378 1.42 -32.35 -23.08
N SER A 379 1.47 -31.76 -21.89
CA SER A 379 1.63 -32.47 -20.63
C SER A 379 0.30 -32.53 -19.88
N GLU A 380 -0.18 -33.74 -19.57
CA GLU A 380 -1.36 -33.92 -18.71
C GLU A 380 -1.12 -33.53 -17.27
N ASN A 381 0.18 -33.50 -16.84
CA ASN A 381 0.56 -33.21 -15.48
C ASN A 381 1.90 -32.48 -15.44
N ILE A 382 1.88 -31.26 -14.91
CA ILE A 382 3.08 -30.41 -14.75
C ILE A 382 4.19 -31.12 -13.94
N PHE A 383 3.85 -31.91 -12.91
CA PHE A 383 4.82 -32.62 -12.09
C PHE A 383 5.64 -33.64 -12.88
N SER A 384 5.04 -34.26 -13.91
CA SER A 384 5.73 -35.21 -14.78
C SER A 384 6.81 -34.57 -15.64
N VAL A 385 6.66 -33.27 -15.95
CA VAL A 385 7.66 -32.50 -16.72
C VAL A 385 8.74 -31.98 -15.80
N VAL A 386 8.38 -31.36 -14.68
CA VAL A 386 9.32 -30.79 -13.69
C VAL A 386 10.23 -31.87 -13.08
N SER A 387 9.73 -33.10 -12.92
CA SER A 387 10.56 -34.22 -12.43
C SER A 387 11.63 -34.69 -13.43
N LYS A 388 11.51 -34.30 -14.72
CA LYS A 388 12.47 -34.71 -15.77
C LYS A 388 13.49 -33.64 -16.07
N GLN A 389 13.09 -32.37 -15.96
CA GLN A 389 13.96 -31.22 -16.27
C GLN A 389 13.46 -29.93 -15.62
N ASP A 390 14.37 -28.98 -15.41
CA ASP A 390 14.03 -27.64 -14.97
C ASP A 390 13.29 -26.88 -16.06
N ILE A 391 12.35 -26.01 -15.66
CA ILE A 391 11.59 -25.14 -16.57
C ILE A 391 11.84 -23.70 -16.16
N LEU A 392 12.38 -22.89 -17.06
CA LEU A 392 12.49 -21.46 -16.91
C LEU A 392 11.22 -20.80 -17.46
N LEU A 393 10.52 -20.01 -16.63
CA LEU A 393 9.35 -19.22 -17.03
C LEU A 393 9.69 -17.74 -16.99
N LEU A 394 9.33 -17.02 -18.04
CA LEU A 394 9.47 -15.57 -18.11
C LEU A 394 8.13 -14.91 -17.77
N HIS A 395 7.92 -14.59 -16.48
CA HIS A 395 6.71 -13.88 -16.07
C HIS A 395 6.73 -12.41 -16.52
N PRO A 396 5.56 -11.84 -16.90
CA PRO A 396 4.22 -12.42 -16.97
C PRO A 396 3.92 -13.05 -18.34
N PHE A 397 4.90 -13.24 -19.22
CA PHE A 397 4.71 -13.65 -20.62
C PHE A 397 4.47 -15.15 -20.77
N GLU A 398 4.95 -15.93 -19.82
CA GLU A 398 4.79 -17.38 -19.77
C GLU A 398 4.29 -17.80 -18.36
N SER A 399 3.26 -18.65 -18.31
CA SER A 399 2.77 -19.21 -17.04
C SER A 399 1.98 -20.53 -17.26
#